data_3819812628e4e498bce9ab3d4efabeaa
#
_entry.id   3819812628e4e498bce9ab3d4efabeaa
#
_cell.length_a   1.000
_cell.length_b   1.000
_cell.length_c   1.000
_cell.angle_alpha   90.00
_cell.angle_beta   90.00
_cell.angle_gamma   90.00
#
_symmetry.space_group_name_H-M   'P 1'
#
loop_
_entity.id
_entity.type
_entity.pdbx_description
1 polymer ?
#
loop_
_entity_poly.entity_id
_entity_poly.type
_entity_poly.pdbx_seq_one_letter_code
_entity_poly.pdbx_strand_id
1 'polypeptide(L)'
;MTDPREGTPGPTALVLAGGGSLGAIQVGMLAELAASGLRPDMVVGVSAGAINGAFFAHAPDTGTVVQLTDLWMRVTTRQALGLSWRSLLGLVGLRDHVASPDGVRSLLERHLPYRSFEETAIPLHIVCADLVTGDEVVLSRGPVIEAVLASAAIPGVFPPVSIEGRTLIDGVVAAGTPIAAAKRLGAARVIVLPCGFACAAKAVSRRALGRAMHAITLLGARQLRQDYERYCESMAIHVVPPLCPLRQSSYDYSQGAALIARARESTRQWLDGGGLGRREFPQQLTVHTH
;
A
#
# COMPACT_ATOMS: atom_id res chain seq x y z
N MET A 1 -6.71 -29.39 -4.75
CA MET A 1 -6.50 -28.02 -4.22
C MET A 1 -7.81 -27.60 -3.59
N THR A 2 -7.87 -27.47 -2.26
CA THR A 2 -9.03 -26.95 -1.55
C THR A 2 -9.17 -25.47 -1.81
N ASP A 3 -10.38 -24.97 -2.09
CA ASP A 3 -10.65 -23.54 -2.26
C ASP A 3 -10.22 -22.82 -0.97
N PRO A 4 -9.32 -21.79 -1.05
CA PRO A 4 -8.86 -21.06 0.12
C PRO A 4 -9.97 -20.29 0.86
N ARG A 5 -11.22 -20.34 0.36
CA ARG A 5 -12.43 -19.79 1.00
C ARG A 5 -13.18 -20.81 1.88
N GLU A 6 -12.79 -22.09 1.88
CA GLU A 6 -13.41 -23.08 2.76
C GLU A 6 -13.22 -22.72 4.22
N GLY A 7 -14.31 -22.40 4.90
CA GLY A 7 -14.38 -22.23 6.36
C GLY A 7 -14.61 -20.80 6.88
N THR A 8 -14.69 -19.74 6.03
CA THR A 8 -15.03 -18.41 6.49
C THR A 8 -16.23 -17.88 5.72
N PRO A 9 -17.45 -17.92 6.28
CA PRO A 9 -18.61 -17.37 5.61
C PRO A 9 -18.51 -15.84 5.58
N GLY A 10 -18.50 -15.25 4.38
CA GLY A 10 -18.55 -13.82 4.14
C GLY A 10 -17.43 -13.26 3.26
N PRO A 11 -17.51 -11.96 2.87
CA PRO A 11 -16.59 -11.35 1.90
C PRO A 11 -15.14 -11.29 2.39
N THR A 12 -14.21 -11.56 1.46
CA THR A 12 -12.75 -11.45 1.68
C THR A 12 -12.23 -10.14 1.11
N ALA A 13 -11.64 -9.31 1.95
CA ALA A 13 -10.94 -8.10 1.52
C ALA A 13 -9.43 -8.34 1.39
N LEU A 14 -8.85 -7.84 0.30
CA LEU A 14 -7.42 -7.69 0.15
C LEU A 14 -7.02 -6.28 0.60
N VAL A 15 -6.26 -6.16 1.68
CA VAL A 15 -5.85 -4.89 2.27
C VAL A 15 -4.38 -4.62 1.96
N LEU A 16 -4.11 -3.54 1.23
CA LEU A 16 -2.77 -3.12 0.83
C LEU A 16 -2.34 -1.87 1.60
N ALA A 17 -1.31 -2.03 2.41
CA ALA A 17 -0.76 -0.96 3.24
C ALA A 17 -0.01 0.11 2.42
N GLY A 18 0.13 1.31 3.00
CA GLY A 18 1.04 2.32 2.50
C GLY A 18 2.51 1.97 2.76
N GLY A 19 3.42 2.53 1.98
CA GLY A 19 4.85 2.25 2.17
C GLY A 19 5.81 2.84 1.14
N GLY A 20 5.37 3.75 0.27
CA GLY A 20 6.22 4.36 -0.75
C GLY A 20 6.85 3.32 -1.68
N SER A 21 8.18 3.36 -1.88
CA SER A 21 8.90 2.41 -2.74
C SER A 21 8.82 0.96 -2.27
N LEU A 22 8.50 0.71 -1.00
CA LEU A 22 8.29 -0.63 -0.46
C LEU A 22 6.99 -1.28 -0.97
N GLY A 23 6.13 -0.54 -1.68
CA GLY A 23 5.01 -1.10 -2.44
C GLY A 23 5.41 -2.18 -3.45
N ALA A 24 6.67 -2.20 -3.90
CA ALA A 24 7.24 -3.27 -4.70
C ALA A 24 7.14 -4.65 -4.00
N ILE A 25 7.21 -4.70 -2.66
CA ILE A 25 7.04 -5.92 -1.86
C ILE A 25 5.65 -6.51 -2.09
N GLN A 26 4.62 -5.66 -2.10
CA GLN A 26 3.24 -6.09 -2.34
C GLN A 26 3.07 -6.71 -3.73
N VAL A 27 3.79 -6.24 -4.73
CA VAL A 27 3.74 -6.84 -6.08
C VAL A 27 4.22 -8.29 -6.06
N GLY A 28 5.30 -8.57 -5.32
CA GLY A 28 5.77 -9.94 -5.10
C GLY A 28 4.75 -10.80 -4.34
N MET A 29 4.08 -10.23 -3.33
CA MET A 29 3.02 -10.92 -2.59
C MET A 29 1.80 -11.19 -3.49
N LEU A 30 1.36 -10.20 -4.26
CA LEU A 30 0.25 -10.34 -5.21
C LEU A 30 0.52 -11.43 -6.26
N ALA A 31 1.77 -11.56 -6.71
CA ALA A 31 2.16 -12.59 -7.67
C ALA A 31 1.85 -14.01 -7.18
N GLU A 32 2.23 -14.32 -5.95
CA GLU A 32 2.04 -15.65 -5.39
C GLU A 32 0.58 -15.86 -4.94
N LEU A 33 -0.09 -14.84 -4.42
CA LEU A 33 -1.51 -14.91 -4.07
C LEU A 33 -2.39 -15.12 -5.32
N ALA A 34 -2.14 -14.39 -6.41
CA ALA A 34 -2.85 -14.59 -7.67
C ALA A 34 -2.59 -15.98 -8.26
N ALA A 35 -1.33 -16.44 -8.22
CA ALA A 35 -0.96 -17.79 -8.67
C ALA A 35 -1.59 -18.91 -7.83
N SER A 36 -1.82 -18.69 -6.54
CA SER A 36 -2.53 -19.64 -5.67
C SER A 36 -4.04 -19.72 -5.93
N GLY A 37 -4.57 -18.90 -6.84
CA GLY A 37 -5.98 -18.86 -7.18
C GLY A 37 -6.82 -17.98 -6.23
N LEU A 38 -6.20 -17.21 -5.34
CA LEU A 38 -6.92 -16.29 -4.47
C LEU A 38 -7.75 -15.28 -5.28
N ARG A 39 -9.03 -15.14 -4.93
CA ARG A 39 -9.97 -14.18 -5.52
C ARG A 39 -10.61 -13.41 -4.38
N PRO A 40 -10.15 -12.19 -4.08
CA PRO A 40 -10.78 -11.33 -3.09
C PRO A 40 -12.10 -10.77 -3.64
N ASP A 41 -13.03 -10.48 -2.74
CA ASP A 41 -14.32 -9.86 -3.07
C ASP A 41 -14.23 -8.33 -3.11
N MET A 42 -13.18 -7.74 -2.53
CA MET A 42 -12.87 -6.31 -2.57
C MET A 42 -11.39 -6.04 -2.35
N VAL A 43 -10.92 -4.89 -2.81
CA VAL A 43 -9.58 -4.36 -2.54
C VAL A 43 -9.70 -3.06 -1.76
N VAL A 44 -8.92 -2.93 -0.68
CA VAL A 44 -8.80 -1.70 0.11
C VAL A 44 -7.33 -1.30 0.15
N GLY A 45 -6.99 -0.14 -0.40
CA GLY A 45 -5.60 0.30 -0.53
C GLY A 45 -5.35 1.70 -0.03
N VAL A 46 -4.13 1.97 0.45
CA VAL A 46 -3.66 3.28 0.89
C VAL A 46 -2.29 3.58 0.31
N SER A 47 -2.06 4.81 -0.20
CA SER A 47 -0.75 5.26 -0.72
C SER A 47 -0.20 4.33 -1.82
N ALA A 48 0.98 3.74 -1.66
CA ALA A 48 1.51 2.73 -2.57
C ALA A 48 0.55 1.55 -2.76
N GLY A 49 -0.16 1.15 -1.70
CA GLY A 49 -1.20 0.12 -1.75
C GLY A 49 -2.43 0.55 -2.57
N ALA A 50 -2.75 1.84 -2.64
CA ALA A 50 -3.80 2.35 -3.53
C ALA A 50 -3.39 2.23 -5.00
N ILE A 51 -2.12 2.48 -5.34
CA ILE A 51 -1.58 2.25 -6.69
C ILE A 51 -1.71 0.77 -7.06
N ASN A 52 -1.14 -0.13 -6.26
CA ASN A 52 -1.18 -1.57 -6.52
C ASN A 52 -2.61 -2.11 -6.56
N GLY A 53 -3.47 -1.63 -5.65
CA GLY A 53 -4.87 -1.99 -5.55
C GLY A 53 -5.67 -1.57 -6.77
N ALA A 54 -5.43 -0.38 -7.30
CA ALA A 54 -6.09 0.11 -8.51
C ALA A 54 -5.81 -0.82 -9.71
N PHE A 55 -4.57 -1.23 -9.93
CA PHE A 55 -4.26 -2.18 -10.98
C PHE A 55 -4.91 -3.54 -10.72
N PHE A 56 -4.76 -4.07 -9.51
CA PHE A 56 -5.22 -5.43 -9.18
C PHE A 56 -6.74 -5.57 -9.19
N ALA A 57 -7.48 -4.53 -8.77
CA ALA A 57 -8.95 -4.56 -8.77
C ALA A 57 -9.56 -4.58 -10.18
N HIS A 58 -8.86 -4.04 -11.18
CA HIS A 58 -9.32 -4.08 -12.57
C HIS A 58 -9.31 -5.50 -13.14
N ALA A 59 -8.25 -6.25 -12.91
CA ALA A 59 -8.14 -7.65 -13.30
C ALA A 59 -7.28 -8.39 -12.26
N PRO A 60 -7.91 -9.13 -11.31
CA PRO A 60 -7.21 -9.77 -10.21
C PRO A 60 -6.56 -11.09 -10.66
N ASP A 61 -5.59 -11.00 -11.55
CA ASP A 61 -4.90 -12.13 -12.17
C ASP A 61 -3.38 -11.94 -12.25
N THR A 62 -2.70 -12.98 -12.73
CA THR A 62 -1.24 -12.97 -12.90
C THR A 62 -0.77 -12.03 -14.01
N GLY A 63 -1.60 -11.75 -15.02
CA GLY A 63 -1.28 -10.82 -16.12
C GLY A 63 -1.13 -9.39 -15.60
N THR A 64 -2.04 -8.96 -14.75
CA THR A 64 -1.96 -7.65 -14.07
C THR A 64 -0.73 -7.55 -13.17
N VAL A 65 -0.36 -8.63 -12.49
CA VAL A 65 0.85 -8.62 -11.66
C VAL A 65 2.13 -8.49 -12.51
N VAL A 66 2.16 -9.05 -13.71
CA VAL A 66 3.28 -8.84 -14.66
C VAL A 66 3.38 -7.35 -15.04
N GLN A 67 2.25 -6.70 -15.35
CA GLN A 67 2.23 -5.25 -15.63
C GLN A 67 2.71 -4.42 -14.44
N LEU A 68 2.26 -4.73 -13.24
CA LEU A 68 2.74 -4.08 -12.00
C LEU A 68 4.25 -4.30 -11.79
N THR A 69 4.74 -5.51 -12.05
CA THR A 69 6.17 -5.83 -11.94
C THR A 69 7.00 -4.94 -12.88
N ASP A 70 6.60 -4.86 -14.14
CA ASP A 70 7.26 -4.00 -15.13
C ASP A 70 7.23 -2.52 -14.73
N LEU A 71 6.12 -2.05 -14.19
CA LEU A 71 5.96 -0.69 -13.72
C LEU A 71 6.92 -0.39 -12.57
N TRP A 72 6.95 -1.23 -11.52
CA TRP A 72 7.82 -1.03 -10.36
C TRP A 72 9.31 -1.19 -10.67
N MET A 73 9.67 -2.00 -11.67
CA MET A 73 11.06 -2.12 -12.14
C MET A 73 11.54 -0.87 -12.90
N ARG A 74 10.64 -0.15 -13.56
CA ARG A 74 10.99 1.03 -14.39
C ARG A 74 10.89 2.34 -13.65
N VAL A 75 10.11 2.41 -12.55
CA VAL A 75 9.94 3.63 -11.77
C VAL A 75 11.24 4.01 -11.07
N THR A 76 11.72 5.21 -11.34
CA THR A 76 12.86 5.81 -10.64
C THR A 76 12.40 6.79 -9.56
N THR A 77 13.24 7.05 -8.57
CA THR A 77 12.96 8.05 -7.52
C THR A 77 12.63 9.42 -8.12
N ARG A 78 13.32 9.81 -9.20
CA ARG A 78 13.06 11.09 -9.88
C ARG A 78 11.67 11.13 -10.51
N GLN A 79 11.23 10.05 -11.13
CA GLN A 79 9.89 9.94 -11.76
C GLN A 79 8.80 9.88 -10.69
N ALA A 80 8.97 9.04 -9.66
CA ALA A 80 8.00 8.88 -8.59
C ALA A 80 7.77 10.17 -7.80
N LEU A 81 8.84 10.93 -7.53
CA LEU A 81 8.76 12.18 -6.78
C LEU A 81 8.61 13.42 -7.66
N GLY A 82 8.59 13.29 -9.00
CA GLY A 82 8.48 14.43 -9.91
C GLY A 82 9.54 15.53 -9.66
N LEU A 83 10.75 15.12 -9.25
CA LEU A 83 11.80 16.06 -8.86
C LEU A 83 12.28 16.90 -10.07
N SER A 84 12.18 18.21 -9.94
CA SER A 84 12.64 19.19 -10.92
C SER A 84 13.46 20.29 -10.23
N TRP A 85 14.05 21.21 -10.99
CA TRP A 85 14.71 22.39 -10.42
C TRP A 85 13.76 23.25 -9.56
N ARG A 86 12.44 23.20 -9.84
CA ARG A 86 11.39 23.87 -9.06
C ARG A 86 11.20 23.26 -7.67
N SER A 87 11.63 22.04 -7.44
CA SER A 87 11.61 21.39 -6.11
C SER A 87 12.50 22.12 -5.10
N LEU A 88 13.52 22.88 -5.55
CA LEU A 88 14.33 23.74 -4.69
C LEU A 88 13.51 24.86 -4.03
N LEU A 89 12.48 25.38 -4.72
CA LEU A 89 11.59 26.41 -4.17
C LEU A 89 10.72 25.88 -3.03
N GLY A 90 10.31 24.62 -3.09
CA GLY A 90 9.62 23.95 -1.98
C GLY A 90 10.53 23.71 -0.77
N LEU A 91 11.81 23.37 -0.99
CA LEU A 91 12.78 23.17 0.09
C LEU A 91 13.10 24.46 0.88
N VAL A 92 12.99 25.63 0.25
CA VAL A 92 13.19 26.95 0.91
C VAL A 92 11.88 27.58 1.39
N GLY A 93 10.76 26.82 1.38
CA GLY A 93 9.48 27.29 1.91
C GLY A 93 8.71 28.26 1.01
N LEU A 94 9.12 28.44 -0.26
CA LEU A 94 8.44 29.30 -1.24
C LEU A 94 7.28 28.58 -1.94
N ARG A 95 7.07 27.30 -1.65
CA ARG A 95 5.94 26.47 -2.08
C ARG A 95 5.51 25.56 -0.94
N ASP A 96 4.26 25.15 -0.96
CA ASP A 96 3.62 24.24 0.01
C ASP A 96 4.03 22.76 -0.17
N HIS A 97 4.75 22.43 -1.27
CA HIS A 97 5.20 21.07 -1.58
C HIS A 97 6.59 21.08 -2.27
N VAL A 98 7.28 19.93 -2.15
CA VAL A 98 8.64 19.72 -2.70
C VAL A 98 8.58 18.99 -4.04
N ALA A 99 7.59 18.11 -4.25
CA ALA A 99 7.49 17.21 -5.39
C ALA A 99 6.21 17.47 -6.20
N SER A 100 6.24 17.23 -7.53
CA SER A 100 5.04 17.31 -8.37
C SER A 100 4.35 15.93 -8.45
N PRO A 101 3.01 15.86 -8.37
CA PRO A 101 2.26 14.63 -8.58
C PRO A 101 2.25 14.18 -10.06
N ASP A 102 2.75 15.01 -10.98
CA ASP A 102 2.70 14.76 -12.44
C ASP A 102 3.37 13.45 -12.84
N GLY A 103 4.41 13.03 -12.12
CA GLY A 103 5.08 11.76 -12.36
C GLY A 103 4.18 10.57 -12.11
N VAL A 104 3.51 10.55 -10.95
CA VAL A 104 2.55 9.50 -10.59
C VAL A 104 1.31 9.58 -11.49
N ARG A 105 0.79 10.78 -11.75
CA ARG A 105 -0.33 11.00 -12.66
C ARG A 105 -0.06 10.42 -14.05
N SER A 106 1.03 10.82 -14.68
CA SER A 106 1.41 10.36 -16.02
C SER A 106 1.63 8.85 -16.09
N LEU A 107 2.09 8.26 -15.00
CA LEU A 107 2.26 6.80 -14.88
C LEU A 107 0.89 6.11 -14.84
N LEU A 108 -0.03 6.58 -14.02
CA LEU A 108 -1.39 6.04 -13.93
C LEU A 108 -2.15 6.23 -15.26
N GLU A 109 -2.10 7.42 -15.86
CA GLU A 109 -2.77 7.71 -17.12
C GLU A 109 -2.30 6.82 -18.29
N ARG A 110 -1.02 6.44 -18.30
CA ARG A 110 -0.44 5.59 -19.34
C ARG A 110 -0.70 4.11 -19.15
N HIS A 111 -0.75 3.65 -17.90
CA HIS A 111 -0.72 2.22 -17.60
C HIS A 111 -2.02 1.69 -16.99
N LEU A 112 -2.85 2.53 -16.36
CA LEU A 112 -4.15 2.11 -15.86
C LEU A 112 -5.17 2.12 -17.02
N PRO A 113 -5.78 0.98 -17.37
CA PRO A 113 -6.61 0.87 -18.58
C PRO A 113 -8.02 1.47 -18.42
N TYR A 114 -8.39 1.95 -17.26
CA TYR A 114 -9.70 2.50 -16.91
C TYR A 114 -9.55 3.84 -16.16
N ARG A 115 -10.68 4.55 -15.93
CA ARG A 115 -10.67 5.89 -15.32
C ARG A 115 -11.57 6.04 -14.11
N SER A 116 -12.53 5.15 -13.92
CA SER A 116 -13.56 5.22 -12.88
C SER A 116 -13.58 3.95 -12.04
N PHE A 117 -13.90 4.08 -10.76
CA PHE A 117 -14.05 2.93 -9.83
C PHE A 117 -15.05 1.91 -10.35
N GLU A 118 -16.09 2.36 -11.04
CA GLU A 118 -17.18 1.55 -11.57
C GLU A 118 -16.74 0.59 -12.69
N GLU A 119 -15.55 0.80 -13.25
CA GLU A 119 -14.97 -0.03 -14.31
C GLU A 119 -14.11 -1.18 -13.77
N THR A 120 -13.95 -1.31 -12.45
CA THR A 120 -13.14 -2.38 -11.84
C THR A 120 -13.88 -3.72 -11.82
N ALA A 121 -13.17 -4.83 -12.00
CA ALA A 121 -13.74 -6.18 -11.96
C ALA A 121 -14.20 -6.57 -10.54
N ILE A 122 -13.53 -6.05 -9.52
CA ILE A 122 -13.92 -6.20 -8.11
C ILE A 122 -13.92 -4.83 -7.42
N PRO A 123 -14.79 -4.61 -6.43
CA PRO A 123 -14.88 -3.35 -5.71
C PRO A 123 -13.52 -2.85 -5.21
N LEU A 124 -13.18 -1.62 -5.55
CA LEU A 124 -11.98 -0.91 -5.12
C LEU A 124 -12.34 0.18 -4.12
N HIS A 125 -11.58 0.26 -3.03
CA HIS A 125 -11.72 1.29 -2.01
C HIS A 125 -10.35 1.90 -1.74
N ILE A 126 -10.23 3.22 -1.89
CA ILE A 126 -8.99 3.96 -1.69
C ILE A 126 -9.14 4.82 -0.45
N VAL A 127 -8.18 4.66 0.47
CA VAL A 127 -8.18 5.36 1.75
C VAL A 127 -7.30 6.60 1.69
N CYS A 128 -7.87 7.73 2.08
CA CYS A 128 -7.24 9.03 2.24
C CYS A 128 -7.42 9.53 3.67
N ALA A 129 -6.76 10.63 4.03
CA ALA A 129 -7.03 11.38 5.24
C ALA A 129 -7.54 12.79 4.89
N ASP A 130 -8.51 13.29 5.63
CA ASP A 130 -8.93 14.69 5.55
C ASP A 130 -7.87 15.56 6.24
N LEU A 131 -7.32 16.55 5.52
CA LEU A 131 -6.26 17.42 6.04
C LEU A 131 -6.70 18.25 7.23
N VAL A 132 -7.99 18.57 7.33
CA VAL A 132 -8.51 19.48 8.37
C VAL A 132 -8.85 18.72 9.64
N THR A 133 -9.50 17.55 9.51
CA THR A 133 -10.00 16.79 10.67
C THR A 133 -9.08 15.64 11.06
N GLY A 134 -8.22 15.15 10.14
CA GLY A 134 -7.44 13.94 10.33
C GLY A 134 -8.23 12.64 10.14
N ASP A 135 -9.52 12.74 9.83
CA ASP A 135 -10.39 11.58 9.69
C ASP A 135 -10.03 10.74 8.46
N GLU A 136 -10.27 9.45 8.58
CA GLU A 136 -10.17 8.52 7.46
C GLU A 136 -11.32 8.77 6.47
N VAL A 137 -10.97 8.93 5.20
CA VAL A 137 -11.90 9.08 4.08
C VAL A 137 -11.73 7.91 3.12
N VAL A 138 -12.81 7.16 2.87
CA VAL A 138 -12.81 6.04 1.93
C VAL A 138 -13.48 6.47 0.63
N LEU A 139 -12.72 6.48 -0.46
CA LEU A 139 -13.20 6.78 -1.80
C LEU A 139 -13.49 5.46 -2.53
N SER A 140 -14.68 5.34 -3.11
CA SER A 140 -15.18 4.09 -3.73
C SER A 140 -15.92 4.32 -5.04
N ARG A 141 -15.93 5.55 -5.55
CA ARG A 141 -16.66 5.97 -6.76
C ARG A 141 -15.98 7.14 -7.45
N GLY A 142 -16.30 7.33 -8.74
CA GLY A 142 -15.81 8.45 -9.54
C GLY A 142 -14.37 8.26 -10.03
N PRO A 143 -13.60 9.35 -10.23
CA PRO A 143 -12.28 9.31 -10.86
C PRO A 143 -11.24 8.59 -10.02
N VAL A 144 -10.77 7.41 -10.45
CA VAL A 144 -9.82 6.59 -9.70
C VAL A 144 -8.42 7.23 -9.61
N ILE A 145 -7.97 7.91 -10.66
CA ILE A 145 -6.63 8.54 -10.68
C ILE A 145 -6.55 9.62 -9.62
N GLU A 146 -7.58 10.48 -9.50
CA GLU A 146 -7.63 11.53 -8.48
C GLU A 146 -7.62 10.92 -7.06
N ALA A 147 -8.37 9.84 -6.85
CA ALA A 147 -8.39 9.14 -5.57
C ALA A 147 -7.03 8.54 -5.21
N VAL A 148 -6.32 7.92 -6.18
CA VAL A 148 -4.96 7.39 -5.97
C VAL A 148 -3.98 8.52 -5.65
N LEU A 149 -4.05 9.64 -6.38
CA LEU A 149 -3.21 10.82 -6.15
C LEU A 149 -3.46 11.41 -4.75
N ALA A 150 -4.72 11.51 -4.33
CA ALA A 150 -5.06 11.96 -2.98
C ALA A 150 -4.49 11.03 -1.91
N SER A 151 -4.67 9.72 -2.09
CA SER A 151 -4.14 8.69 -1.19
C SER A 151 -2.61 8.65 -1.13
N ALA A 152 -1.92 9.12 -2.17
CA ALA A 152 -0.46 9.20 -2.23
C ALA A 152 0.09 10.62 -1.95
N ALA A 153 -0.77 11.58 -1.59
CA ALA A 153 -0.40 12.98 -1.32
C ALA A 153 0.28 13.13 0.05
N ILE A 154 1.52 12.66 0.17
CA ILE A 154 2.32 12.71 1.41
C ILE A 154 2.50 14.16 1.84
N PRO A 155 2.10 14.54 3.09
CA PRO A 155 2.22 15.90 3.59
C PRO A 155 3.65 16.44 3.50
N GLY A 156 3.79 17.67 2.97
CA GLY A 156 5.07 18.32 2.75
C GLY A 156 5.86 17.81 1.53
N VAL A 157 5.47 16.67 0.96
CA VAL A 157 6.08 16.13 -0.28
C VAL A 157 5.23 16.49 -1.48
N PHE A 158 3.96 16.11 -1.50
CA PHE A 158 3.01 16.41 -2.57
C PHE A 158 1.92 17.37 -2.10
N PRO A 159 1.32 18.16 -3.04
CA PRO A 159 0.18 19.00 -2.70
C PRO A 159 -1.04 18.13 -2.32
N PRO A 160 -1.90 18.61 -1.43
CA PRO A 160 -3.17 17.96 -1.15
C PRO A 160 -4.10 18.00 -2.36
N VAL A 161 -5.04 17.08 -2.43
CA VAL A 161 -6.01 16.95 -3.53
C VAL A 161 -7.42 17.29 -3.04
N SER A 162 -8.13 18.15 -3.77
CA SER A 162 -9.52 18.49 -3.45
C SER A 162 -10.47 17.53 -4.16
N ILE A 163 -11.29 16.79 -3.38
CA ILE A 163 -12.32 15.87 -3.88
C ILE A 163 -13.61 16.10 -3.09
N GLU A 164 -14.71 16.33 -3.76
CA GLU A 164 -16.05 16.55 -3.17
C GLU A 164 -16.04 17.60 -2.02
N GLY A 165 -15.29 18.69 -2.19
CA GLY A 165 -15.20 19.79 -1.21
C GLY A 165 -14.32 19.51 -0.01
N ARG A 166 -13.65 18.35 0.07
CA ARG A 166 -12.67 18.00 1.10
C ARG A 166 -11.25 18.19 0.57
N THR A 167 -10.35 18.55 1.44
CA THR A 167 -8.91 18.61 1.15
C THR A 167 -8.26 17.34 1.67
N LEU A 168 -7.88 16.44 0.75
CA LEU A 168 -7.38 15.11 1.08
C LEU A 168 -5.86 15.01 0.95
N ILE A 169 -5.27 14.24 1.84
CA ILE A 169 -3.85 13.89 1.90
C ILE A 169 -3.67 12.37 2.00
N ASP A 170 -2.41 11.92 1.99
CA ASP A 170 -2.07 10.50 2.10
C ASP A 170 -2.78 9.83 3.31
N GLY A 171 -3.49 8.76 2.99
CA GLY A 171 -4.28 8.02 3.97
C GLY A 171 -3.45 7.35 5.06
N VAL A 172 -2.13 7.23 4.91
CA VAL A 172 -1.22 6.72 5.95
C VAL A 172 -1.31 7.55 7.24
N VAL A 173 -1.69 8.83 7.15
CA VAL A 173 -1.90 9.70 8.31
C VAL A 173 -3.04 9.20 9.21
N ALA A 174 -4.13 8.71 8.61
CA ALA A 174 -5.30 8.20 9.32
C ALA A 174 -5.24 6.67 9.51
N ALA A 175 -4.86 5.92 8.45
CA ALA A 175 -4.86 4.46 8.45
C ALA A 175 -3.76 3.90 7.52
N GLY A 176 -2.57 3.65 8.08
CA GLY A 176 -1.44 3.10 7.33
C GLY A 176 -1.67 1.70 6.78
N THR A 177 -2.56 0.93 7.40
CA THR A 177 -3.08 -0.36 6.94
C THR A 177 -4.58 -0.40 7.22
N PRO A 178 -5.45 -0.22 6.21
CA PRO A 178 -6.87 0.11 6.43
C PRO A 178 -7.74 -1.13 6.76
N ILE A 179 -7.41 -1.87 7.83
CA ILE A 179 -8.18 -3.03 8.31
C ILE A 179 -9.56 -2.60 8.82
N ALA A 180 -9.60 -1.49 9.56
CA ALA A 180 -10.86 -0.95 10.09
C ALA A 180 -11.83 -0.55 8.96
N ALA A 181 -11.31 0.05 7.87
CA ALA A 181 -12.11 0.35 6.68
C ALA A 181 -12.67 -0.93 6.04
N ALA A 182 -11.85 -1.96 5.84
CA ALA A 182 -12.30 -3.23 5.28
C ALA A 182 -13.43 -3.86 6.13
N LYS A 183 -13.31 -3.79 7.47
CA LYS A 183 -14.37 -4.27 8.38
C LYS A 183 -15.67 -3.47 8.22
N ARG A 184 -15.60 -2.13 8.16
CA ARG A 184 -16.80 -1.30 7.95
C ARG A 184 -17.46 -1.54 6.59
N LEU A 185 -16.67 -1.93 5.58
CA LEU A 185 -17.15 -2.33 4.27
C LEU A 185 -17.74 -3.75 4.22
N GLY A 186 -17.79 -4.45 5.36
CA GLY A 186 -18.44 -5.76 5.49
C GLY A 186 -17.52 -6.96 5.28
N ALA A 187 -16.20 -6.79 5.26
CA ALA A 187 -15.28 -7.90 5.17
C ALA A 187 -15.38 -8.81 6.41
N ALA A 188 -15.58 -10.11 6.18
CA ALA A 188 -15.51 -11.15 7.22
C ALA A 188 -14.10 -11.76 7.33
N ARG A 189 -13.34 -11.68 6.24
CA ARG A 189 -11.95 -12.12 6.15
C ARG A 189 -11.10 -11.01 5.54
N VAL A 190 -9.89 -10.81 6.05
CA VAL A 190 -8.94 -9.83 5.52
C VAL A 190 -7.59 -10.51 5.28
N ILE A 191 -7.04 -10.30 4.08
CA ILE A 191 -5.67 -10.67 3.76
C ILE A 191 -4.87 -9.36 3.63
N VAL A 192 -3.95 -9.16 4.56
CA VAL A 192 -3.17 -7.92 4.68
C VAL A 192 -1.82 -8.08 4.01
N LEU A 193 -1.49 -7.15 3.11
CA LEU A 193 -0.20 -7.03 2.45
C LEU A 193 0.55 -5.80 3.01
N PRO A 194 1.34 -5.97 4.09
CA PRO A 194 2.13 -4.88 4.64
C PRO A 194 3.36 -4.60 3.77
N CYS A 195 3.80 -3.35 3.73
CA CYS A 195 5.09 -3.01 3.12
C CYS A 195 6.28 -3.24 4.07
N GLY A 196 6.01 -3.36 5.37
CA GLY A 196 7.05 -3.45 6.39
C GLY A 196 7.72 -2.11 6.69
N PHE A 197 8.83 -2.18 7.41
CA PHE A 197 9.69 -1.04 7.73
C PHE A 197 11.16 -1.46 7.71
N ALA A 198 12.07 -0.51 7.59
CA ALA A 198 13.50 -0.77 7.51
C ALA A 198 14.08 -1.23 8.86
N CYS A 199 13.72 -2.45 9.31
CA CYS A 199 14.10 -3.03 10.60
C CYS A 199 15.60 -3.27 10.77
N ALA A 200 16.34 -3.43 9.68
CA ALA A 200 17.78 -3.68 9.68
C ALA A 200 18.60 -2.49 9.11
N ALA A 201 18.05 -1.29 9.10
CA ALA A 201 18.78 -0.10 8.65
C ALA A 201 19.91 0.21 9.66
N LYS A 202 21.15 0.28 9.16
CA LYS A 202 22.34 0.60 9.99
C LYS A 202 22.31 2.01 10.59
N ALA A 203 21.57 2.93 9.97
CA ALA A 203 21.34 4.28 10.49
C ALA A 203 20.03 4.85 9.93
N VAL A 204 19.29 5.51 10.77
CA VAL A 204 18.17 6.36 10.35
C VAL A 204 18.73 7.57 9.60
N SER A 205 18.06 7.96 8.51
CA SER A 205 18.46 9.13 7.72
C SER A 205 18.79 10.34 8.60
N ARG A 206 19.91 11.03 8.31
CA ARG A 206 20.26 12.29 9.00
C ARG A 206 19.42 13.48 8.53
N ARG A 207 18.73 13.37 7.38
CA ARG A 207 17.88 14.43 6.83
C ARG A 207 16.53 14.45 7.54
N ALA A 208 16.01 15.65 7.84
CA ALA A 208 14.76 15.82 8.58
C ALA A 208 13.58 15.09 7.92
N LEU A 209 13.40 15.25 6.62
CA LEU A 209 12.35 14.55 5.86
C LEU A 209 12.48 13.03 5.98
N GLY A 210 13.69 12.48 5.83
CA GLY A 210 13.89 11.02 5.94
C GLY A 210 13.58 10.48 7.33
N ARG A 211 13.81 11.27 8.40
CA ARG A 211 13.42 10.91 9.78
C ARG A 211 11.91 10.96 9.97
N ALA A 212 11.25 12.01 9.48
CA ALA A 212 9.80 12.14 9.55
C ALA A 212 9.10 10.96 8.86
N MET A 213 9.59 10.60 7.68
CA MET A 213 9.04 9.50 6.91
C MET A 213 9.30 8.13 7.55
N HIS A 214 10.47 7.93 8.14
CA HIS A 214 10.74 6.71 8.92
C HIS A 214 9.79 6.62 10.13
N ALA A 215 9.52 7.74 10.82
CA ALA A 215 8.55 7.77 11.91
C ALA A 215 7.14 7.38 11.44
N ILE A 216 6.70 7.84 10.26
CA ILE A 216 5.41 7.47 9.67
C ILE A 216 5.35 5.94 9.41
N THR A 217 6.42 5.32 8.91
CA THR A 217 6.42 3.85 8.70
C THR A 217 6.34 3.09 10.01
N LEU A 218 6.98 3.57 11.07
CA LEU A 218 6.88 2.96 12.41
C LEU A 218 5.47 3.13 13.02
N LEU A 219 4.84 4.30 12.83
CA LEU A 219 3.46 4.53 13.25
C LEU A 219 2.50 3.59 12.52
N GLY A 220 2.66 3.41 11.21
CA GLY A 220 1.86 2.46 10.42
C GLY A 220 2.03 1.01 10.89
N ALA A 221 3.25 0.57 11.20
CA ALA A 221 3.50 -0.77 11.73
C ALA A 221 2.86 -0.97 13.13
N ARG A 222 2.93 0.05 13.99
CA ARG A 222 2.26 0.02 15.30
C ARG A 222 0.74 -0.03 15.16
N GLN A 223 0.18 0.77 14.27
CA GLN A 223 -1.26 0.80 13.99
C GLN A 223 -1.75 -0.54 13.46
N LEU A 224 -1.03 -1.16 12.51
CA LEU A 224 -1.35 -2.51 12.02
C LEU A 224 -1.47 -3.52 13.16
N ARG A 225 -0.53 -3.49 14.12
CA ARG A 225 -0.57 -4.37 15.28
C ARG A 225 -1.80 -4.10 16.15
N GLN A 226 -2.10 -2.83 16.45
CA GLN A 226 -3.26 -2.44 17.25
C GLN A 226 -4.58 -2.86 16.58
N ASP A 227 -4.69 -2.67 15.27
CA ASP A 227 -5.87 -3.10 14.51
C ASP A 227 -5.99 -4.61 14.47
N TYR A 228 -4.89 -5.35 14.33
CA TYR A 228 -4.90 -6.80 14.43
C TYR A 228 -5.42 -7.26 15.79
N GLU A 229 -4.84 -6.76 16.89
CA GLU A 229 -5.25 -7.09 18.26
C GLU A 229 -6.73 -6.74 18.51
N ARG A 230 -7.21 -5.62 17.94
CA ARG A 230 -8.59 -5.15 18.11
C ARG A 230 -9.63 -6.00 17.36
N TYR A 231 -9.28 -6.53 16.19
CA TYR A 231 -10.25 -7.14 15.29
C TYR A 231 -10.07 -8.65 15.08
N CYS A 232 -8.97 -9.28 15.52
CA CYS A 232 -8.67 -10.70 15.27
C CYS A 232 -9.70 -11.68 15.84
N GLU A 233 -10.44 -11.32 16.89
CA GLU A 233 -11.51 -12.14 17.44
C GLU A 233 -12.82 -12.05 16.64
N SER A 234 -13.07 -10.90 16.01
CA SER A 234 -14.33 -10.60 15.30
C SER A 234 -14.24 -10.73 13.77
N MET A 235 -13.05 -10.99 13.23
CA MET A 235 -12.76 -11.09 11.80
C MET A 235 -11.53 -11.98 11.57
N ALA A 236 -11.55 -12.78 10.50
CA ALA A 236 -10.38 -13.57 10.12
C ALA A 236 -9.32 -12.67 9.48
N ILE A 237 -8.22 -12.39 10.17
CA ILE A 237 -7.13 -11.56 9.67
C ILE A 237 -5.90 -12.42 9.40
N HIS A 238 -5.46 -12.44 8.13
CA HIS A 238 -4.23 -13.09 7.68
C HIS A 238 -3.25 -12.03 7.24
N VAL A 239 -2.13 -11.90 7.92
CA VAL A 239 -1.09 -10.92 7.57
C VAL A 239 0.03 -11.65 6.84
N VAL A 240 0.26 -11.32 5.58
CA VAL A 240 1.40 -11.85 4.82
C VAL A 240 2.68 -11.32 5.45
N PRO A 241 3.66 -12.16 5.82
CA PRO A 241 4.87 -11.70 6.47
C PRO A 241 5.66 -10.72 5.58
N PRO A 242 5.99 -9.52 6.06
CA PRO A 242 6.85 -8.60 5.32
C PRO A 242 8.30 -9.11 5.26
N LEU A 243 9.08 -8.54 4.37
CA LEU A 243 10.50 -8.89 4.26
C LEU A 243 11.28 -8.52 5.51
N CYS A 244 12.06 -9.47 6.02
CA CYS A 244 12.97 -9.29 7.15
C CYS A 244 14.24 -10.15 6.92
N PRO A 245 15.44 -9.59 7.03
CA PRO A 245 15.77 -8.18 7.30
C PRO A 245 15.48 -7.26 6.12
N LEU A 246 15.01 -6.04 6.40
CA LEU A 246 14.77 -4.99 5.42
C LEU A 246 15.65 -3.77 5.74
N ARG A 247 16.50 -3.37 4.78
CA ARG A 247 17.44 -2.24 4.92
C ARG A 247 17.03 -1.01 4.10
N GLN A 248 16.16 -1.21 3.11
CA GLN A 248 15.75 -0.20 2.14
C GLN A 248 14.84 0.84 2.77
N SER A 249 15.10 2.09 2.42
CA SER A 249 14.21 3.21 2.75
C SER A 249 12.97 3.20 1.86
N SER A 250 11.84 3.65 2.38
CA SER A 250 10.56 3.85 1.64
C SER A 250 10.66 4.83 0.46
N TYR A 251 11.81 5.45 0.23
CA TYR A 251 12.09 6.41 -0.87
C TYR A 251 13.17 5.94 -1.82
N ASP A 252 13.69 4.74 -1.65
CA ASP A 252 14.66 4.14 -2.56
C ASP A 252 13.96 3.23 -3.56
N TYR A 253 13.67 3.75 -4.73
CA TYR A 253 13.04 3.02 -5.83
C TYR A 253 14.04 2.17 -6.64
N SER A 254 15.34 2.18 -6.33
CA SER A 254 16.35 1.46 -7.09
C SER A 254 16.31 -0.06 -6.89
N GLN A 255 15.63 -0.54 -5.84
CA GLN A 255 15.64 -1.94 -5.43
C GLN A 255 14.36 -2.72 -5.80
N GLY A 256 13.50 -2.16 -6.65
CA GLY A 256 12.19 -2.74 -6.98
C GLY A 256 12.26 -4.21 -7.37
N ALA A 257 13.11 -4.57 -8.33
CA ALA A 257 13.26 -5.95 -8.80
C ALA A 257 13.68 -6.93 -7.69
N ALA A 258 14.65 -6.53 -6.86
CA ALA A 258 15.14 -7.37 -5.76
C ALA A 258 14.07 -7.55 -4.66
N LEU A 259 13.32 -6.49 -4.35
CA LEU A 259 12.22 -6.54 -3.37
C LEU A 259 11.08 -7.45 -3.86
N ILE A 260 10.68 -7.33 -5.13
CA ILE A 260 9.66 -8.19 -5.74
C ILE A 260 10.08 -9.66 -5.69
N ALA A 261 11.31 -9.98 -6.12
CA ALA A 261 11.80 -11.37 -6.14
C ALA A 261 11.84 -11.99 -4.72
N ARG A 262 12.37 -11.25 -3.74
CA ARG A 262 12.40 -11.70 -2.33
C ARG A 262 11.01 -11.88 -1.75
N ALA A 263 10.08 -10.97 -2.05
CA ALA A 263 8.71 -11.03 -1.55
C ALA A 263 7.96 -12.22 -2.16
N ARG A 264 8.16 -12.51 -3.45
CA ARG A 264 7.61 -13.71 -4.09
C ARG A 264 8.04 -14.96 -3.36
N GLU A 265 9.34 -15.14 -3.16
CA GLU A 265 9.88 -16.33 -2.49
C GLU A 265 9.35 -16.46 -1.06
N SER A 266 9.38 -15.39 -0.27
CA SER A 266 8.86 -15.37 1.10
C SER A 266 7.36 -15.69 1.16
N THR A 267 6.57 -15.15 0.24
CA THR A 267 5.11 -15.37 0.20
C THR A 267 4.79 -16.79 -0.23
N ARG A 268 5.51 -17.36 -1.21
CA ARG A 268 5.34 -18.75 -1.60
C ARG A 268 5.61 -19.68 -0.43
N GLN A 269 6.71 -19.51 0.28
CA GLN A 269 7.04 -20.31 1.47
C GLN A 269 5.95 -20.19 2.55
N TRP A 270 5.41 -18.99 2.75
CA TRP A 270 4.30 -18.77 3.69
C TRP A 270 3.02 -19.49 3.25
N LEU A 271 2.69 -19.46 1.94
CA LEU A 271 1.52 -20.18 1.38
C LEU A 271 1.70 -21.69 1.50
N ASP A 272 2.86 -22.23 1.11
CA ASP A 272 3.20 -23.65 1.19
C ASP A 272 3.14 -24.16 2.64
N GLY A 273 3.50 -23.29 3.59
CA GLY A 273 3.38 -23.54 5.02
C GLY A 273 1.94 -23.42 5.58
N GLY A 274 0.92 -23.22 4.74
CA GLY A 274 -0.47 -23.09 5.16
C GLY A 274 -0.82 -21.75 5.76
N GLY A 275 -0.16 -20.67 5.35
CA GLY A 275 -0.29 -19.31 5.90
C GLY A 275 -1.72 -18.76 5.89
N LEU A 276 -2.52 -19.05 4.84
CA LEU A 276 -3.94 -18.67 4.79
C LEU A 276 -4.85 -19.43 5.76
N GLY A 277 -4.37 -20.53 6.35
CA GLY A 277 -5.06 -21.28 7.42
C GLY A 277 -4.71 -20.82 8.83
N ARG A 278 -3.69 -19.96 8.99
CA ARG A 278 -3.21 -19.49 10.30
C ARG A 278 -3.63 -18.04 10.53
N ARG A 279 -3.94 -17.70 11.78
CA ARG A 279 -4.29 -16.35 12.23
C ARG A 279 -3.21 -15.83 13.18
N GLU A 280 -1.96 -15.84 12.71
CA GLU A 280 -0.81 -15.41 13.52
C GLU A 280 -0.32 -14.03 13.04
N PHE A 281 0.03 -13.18 14.01
CA PHE A 281 0.67 -11.90 13.70
C PHE A 281 2.16 -12.14 13.39
N PRO A 282 2.68 -11.69 12.24
CA PRO A 282 4.06 -11.95 11.85
C PRO A 282 5.08 -11.35 12.83
N GLN A 283 6.03 -12.15 13.29
CA GLN A 283 7.09 -11.71 14.19
C GLN A 283 7.95 -10.59 13.56
N GLN A 284 8.06 -10.55 12.24
CA GLN A 284 8.76 -9.51 11.48
C GLN A 284 8.20 -8.10 11.70
N LEU A 285 6.95 -7.97 12.17
CA LEU A 285 6.28 -6.71 12.49
C LEU A 285 6.38 -6.36 13.98
N THR A 286 6.96 -7.23 14.79
CA THR A 286 7.24 -6.94 16.21
C THR A 286 8.63 -6.31 16.37
N VAL A 287 8.91 -5.76 17.56
CA VAL A 287 10.25 -5.22 17.87
C VAL A 287 11.24 -6.38 17.92
N HIS A 288 12.27 -6.34 17.08
CA HIS A 288 13.35 -7.31 17.02
C HIS A 288 14.67 -6.65 16.62
N THR A 289 15.79 -7.29 16.91
CA THR A 289 17.14 -6.84 16.54
C THR A 289 17.76 -7.76 15.50
N HIS A 290 18.60 -7.21 14.62
CA HIS A 290 19.40 -7.91 13.61
C HIS A 290 20.88 -7.73 13.85
#